data_b81203099aed0628368b134847937da3
#
_entry.id   b81203099aed0628368b134847937da3
#
_cell.length_a   1.000
_cell.length_b   1.000
_cell.length_c   1.000
_cell.angle_alpha   90.00
_cell.angle_beta   90.00
_cell.angle_gamma   90.00
#
_symmetry.space_group_name_H-M   'P 1'
#
loop_
_entity.id
_entity.type
_entity.pdbx_description
1 polymer ?
#
loop_
_entity_poly.entity_id
_entity_poly.type
_entity_poly.pdbx_seq_one_letter_code
_entity_poly.pdbx_strand_id
1 'polypeptide(L)'
;MTAGAALLSGVRYWEGAADWAHGFSSGPVDGMLTTRASYLQGSDGSRGNIQQLNYNDGFSLSFYRSSMTAPDCNNQAEHRYSYSGCYKSTNVMLSVPFSQWYGTLGYALSSNEGRYVYRRDLPGDDRNKQAGIPWEQVYQTRSRSRTWQAGVTRYFSWESLNVNAGVNAFMRKDTGYDGTDKGMFLTFTLSHAGSGAGRLRSSSSAGASWQTSRRGSDQLGYNAAYSRYMDASGESELGASLYGVNTDTVTSSAYGRTGGQYGNGALTVSDAWSKSDGTHRLNSSGNYSSSLVVDRGGLLWGRWGDGTPSSAVTIGVEQDDEQKASRVSVSLDSGGRSDVSGNGRALFTVPGYRQTTFSVTESASSPDGVSSELRKGAGSRTVFLTPGRVFSRSVEVNTRYTWLGRMTDAQRRPLEGGIPLNVMSWTPLGGGGFTLETSKRLETLYVMKDSEFWRCSMKVRAVRDVVRYVGTTTCESTDVASLPGAEQKQVELMTAGVNRDARPTAMTSKE
;
A
#
# COMPACT_ATOMS: atom_id res chain seq x y z
N MET A 1 7.38 26.78 -6.50
CA MET A 1 8.37 26.85 -7.59
C MET A 1 9.51 25.91 -7.27
N THR A 2 9.93 25.13 -8.24
CA THR A 2 11.06 24.19 -8.10
C THR A 2 12.06 24.46 -9.20
N ALA A 3 13.35 24.30 -8.90
CA ALA A 3 14.42 24.36 -9.89
C ALA A 3 15.32 23.14 -9.72
N GLY A 4 15.75 22.55 -10.80
CA GLY A 4 16.61 21.38 -10.83
C GLY A 4 17.72 21.52 -11.84
N ALA A 5 18.82 20.79 -11.62
CA ALA A 5 19.90 20.64 -12.59
C ALA A 5 20.31 19.18 -12.65
N ALA A 6 20.59 18.68 -13.84
CA ALA A 6 21.06 17.33 -14.08
C ALA A 6 22.19 17.32 -15.10
N LEU A 7 23.10 16.35 -14.96
CA LEU A 7 24.14 16.03 -15.95
C LEU A 7 23.84 14.67 -16.53
N LEU A 8 23.59 14.61 -17.83
CA LEU A 8 23.30 13.36 -18.52
C LEU A 8 24.16 13.26 -19.80
N SER A 9 24.94 12.21 -19.94
CA SER A 9 25.80 11.99 -21.12
C SER A 9 26.65 13.20 -21.52
N GLY A 10 27.17 13.95 -20.54
CA GLY A 10 27.99 15.14 -20.78
C GLY A 10 27.20 16.44 -21.04
N VAL A 11 25.89 16.38 -21.16
CA VAL A 11 25.03 17.55 -21.35
C VAL A 11 24.50 18.02 -19.97
N ARG A 12 24.61 19.31 -19.71
CA ARG A 12 24.04 19.93 -18.50
C ARG A 12 22.64 20.41 -18.79
N TYR A 13 21.67 19.96 -18.00
CA TYR A 13 20.28 20.35 -18.11
C TYR A 13 19.86 21.22 -16.93
N TRP A 14 19.07 22.23 -17.21
CA TRP A 14 18.45 23.11 -16.24
C TRP A 14 16.95 23.01 -16.39
N GLU A 15 16.25 22.79 -15.31
CA GLU A 15 14.78 22.77 -15.29
C GLU A 15 14.28 23.80 -14.28
N GLY A 16 13.31 24.60 -14.70
CA GLY A 16 12.51 25.46 -13.83
C GLY A 16 11.05 25.06 -13.95
N ALA A 17 10.35 24.86 -12.83
CA ALA A 17 8.93 24.56 -12.81
C ALA A 17 8.19 25.46 -11.83
N ALA A 18 6.99 25.87 -12.24
CA ALA A 18 6.03 26.59 -11.41
C ALA A 18 4.73 25.80 -11.35
N ASP A 19 4.28 25.53 -10.15
CA ASP A 19 3.00 24.90 -9.87
C ASP A 19 2.12 25.93 -9.16
N TRP A 20 0.86 26.00 -9.58
CA TRP A 20 -0.14 26.84 -8.96
C TRP A 20 -1.44 26.05 -8.81
N ALA A 21 -2.05 26.14 -7.62
CA ALA A 21 -3.33 25.52 -7.34
C ALA A 21 -4.24 26.56 -6.70
N HIS A 22 -5.47 26.64 -7.16
CA HIS A 22 -6.50 27.50 -6.60
C HIS A 22 -7.79 26.70 -6.41
N GLY A 23 -8.21 26.60 -5.15
CA GLY A 23 -9.52 26.10 -4.80
C GLY A 23 -10.51 27.26 -4.75
N PHE A 24 -11.70 27.05 -5.27
CA PHE A 24 -12.79 28.00 -5.17
C PHE A 24 -14.06 27.26 -4.77
N SER A 25 -14.81 27.91 -3.92
CA SER A 25 -16.12 27.44 -3.49
C SER A 25 -17.16 28.45 -3.94
N SER A 26 -18.08 28.03 -4.78
CA SER A 26 -19.17 28.87 -5.27
C SER A 26 -20.50 28.12 -5.11
N GLY A 27 -21.13 28.29 -3.95
CA GLY A 27 -22.38 27.61 -3.64
C GLY A 27 -22.19 26.12 -3.31
N PRO A 28 -22.95 25.19 -3.91
CA PRO A 28 -22.89 23.77 -3.58
C PRO A 28 -21.71 23.02 -4.26
N VAL A 29 -20.85 23.73 -4.97
CA VAL A 29 -19.76 23.14 -5.77
C VAL A 29 -18.42 23.67 -5.34
N ASP A 30 -17.52 22.76 -4.95
CA ASP A 30 -16.14 23.05 -4.62
C ASP A 30 -15.24 22.65 -5.79
N GLY A 31 -14.71 23.63 -6.48
CA GLY A 31 -13.85 23.43 -7.65
C GLY A 31 -12.37 23.61 -7.34
N MET A 32 -11.53 22.97 -8.12
CA MET A 32 -10.08 23.12 -8.06
C MET A 32 -9.48 23.31 -9.44
N LEU A 33 -8.67 24.34 -9.58
CA LEU A 33 -7.85 24.59 -10.76
C LEU A 33 -6.38 24.39 -10.40
N THR A 34 -5.71 23.49 -11.09
CA THR A 34 -4.26 23.30 -10.97
C THR A 34 -3.59 23.57 -12.29
N THR A 35 -2.48 24.32 -12.22
CA THR A 35 -1.64 24.57 -13.38
C THR A 35 -0.20 24.24 -13.06
N ARG A 36 0.49 23.68 -14.02
CA ARG A 36 1.93 23.45 -13.97
C ARG A 36 2.56 23.92 -15.27
N ALA A 37 3.64 24.66 -15.15
CA ALA A 37 4.49 25.02 -16.27
C ALA A 37 5.94 24.68 -15.91
N SER A 38 6.63 23.93 -16.76
CA SER A 38 8.05 23.71 -16.65
C SER A 38 8.77 23.99 -17.94
N TYR A 39 10.01 24.46 -17.80
CA TYR A 39 10.91 24.70 -18.90
C TYR A 39 12.26 24.05 -18.62
N LEU A 40 12.76 23.32 -19.60
CA LEU A 40 14.05 22.64 -19.55
C LEU A 40 14.95 23.18 -20.65
N GLN A 41 16.20 23.41 -20.35
CA GLN A 41 17.21 23.81 -21.30
C GLN A 41 18.50 23.01 -21.08
N GLY A 42 19.04 22.46 -22.16
CA GLY A 42 20.33 21.78 -22.19
C GLY A 42 21.47 22.69 -22.67
N SER A 43 22.68 22.40 -22.22
CA SER A 43 23.92 23.08 -22.68
C SER A 43 24.23 22.78 -24.15
N ASP A 44 23.63 21.76 -24.71
CA ASP A 44 23.68 21.41 -26.15
C ASP A 44 22.69 22.19 -26.99
N GLY A 45 21.89 23.08 -26.39
CA GLY A 45 20.84 23.82 -27.06
C GLY A 45 19.48 23.09 -27.11
N SER A 46 19.36 21.92 -26.51
CA SER A 46 18.07 21.23 -26.35
C SER A 46 17.13 22.06 -25.47
N ARG A 47 15.84 22.04 -25.79
CA ARG A 47 14.81 22.77 -25.06
C ARG A 47 13.58 21.90 -24.86
N GLY A 48 13.04 21.92 -23.67
CA GLY A 48 11.80 21.23 -23.34
C GLY A 48 10.82 22.16 -22.61
N ASN A 49 9.53 21.92 -22.81
CA ASN A 49 8.51 22.53 -21.96
C ASN A 49 7.37 21.57 -21.70
N ILE A 50 6.78 21.73 -20.52
CA ILE A 50 5.55 21.04 -20.14
C ILE A 50 4.57 22.11 -19.64
N GLN A 51 3.34 22.04 -20.11
CA GLN A 51 2.25 22.88 -19.66
C GLN A 51 1.08 21.94 -19.33
N GLN A 52 0.57 22.06 -18.14
CA GLN A 52 -0.55 21.28 -17.65
C GLN A 52 -1.57 22.21 -16.99
N LEU A 53 -2.83 21.99 -17.29
CA LEU A 53 -3.95 22.62 -16.62
C LEU A 53 -4.99 21.55 -16.35
N ASN A 54 -5.42 21.45 -15.10
CA ASN A 54 -6.54 20.61 -14.72
C ASN A 54 -7.56 21.46 -13.99
N TYR A 55 -8.77 21.38 -14.44
CA TYR A 55 -9.93 21.98 -13.82
C TYR A 55 -10.90 20.89 -13.42
N ASN A 56 -11.41 20.96 -12.20
CA ASN A 56 -12.38 20.00 -11.68
C ASN A 56 -13.44 20.74 -10.87
N ASP A 57 -14.67 20.72 -11.38
CA ASP A 57 -15.84 21.34 -10.76
C ASP A 57 -17.11 20.73 -11.38
N GLY A 58 -17.60 19.61 -10.82
CA GLY A 58 -18.73 18.87 -11.40
C GLY A 58 -18.45 18.25 -12.80
N PHE A 59 -17.46 18.77 -13.50
CA PHE A 59 -16.84 18.19 -14.70
C PHE A 59 -15.33 18.33 -14.59
N SER A 60 -14.58 17.53 -15.35
CA SER A 60 -13.12 17.69 -15.38
C SER A 60 -12.66 18.06 -16.79
N LEU A 61 -11.79 19.09 -16.85
CA LEU A 61 -11.08 19.49 -18.05
C LEU A 61 -9.60 19.36 -17.79
N SER A 62 -8.92 18.55 -18.59
CA SER A 62 -7.47 18.44 -18.56
C SER A 62 -6.87 18.91 -19.88
N PHE A 63 -5.87 19.76 -19.78
CA PHE A 63 -5.01 20.15 -20.88
C PHE A 63 -3.58 19.79 -20.52
N TYR A 64 -2.92 19.09 -21.42
CA TYR A 64 -1.51 18.74 -21.29
C TYR A 64 -0.81 19.02 -22.61
N ARG A 65 0.28 19.76 -22.53
CA ARG A 65 1.18 19.99 -23.65
C ARG A 65 2.61 19.76 -23.23
N SER A 66 3.31 18.95 -24.00
CA SER A 66 4.75 18.78 -23.84
C SER A 66 5.46 18.92 -25.17
N SER A 67 6.65 19.49 -25.12
CA SER A 67 7.52 19.52 -26.28
C SER A 67 8.97 19.37 -25.88
N MET A 68 9.73 18.69 -26.72
CA MET A 68 11.16 18.57 -26.65
C MET A 68 11.73 18.88 -28.02
N THR A 69 12.70 19.77 -28.09
CA THR A 69 13.43 20.12 -29.30
C THR A 69 14.90 19.89 -29.03
N ALA A 70 15.48 18.91 -29.68
CA ALA A 70 16.93 18.70 -29.67
C ALA A 70 17.59 19.59 -30.73
N PRO A 71 18.85 19.99 -30.57
CA PRO A 71 19.55 20.84 -31.53
C PRO A 71 19.55 20.27 -32.96
N ASP A 72 19.58 18.96 -33.05
CA ASP A 72 19.80 18.22 -34.30
C ASP A 72 18.52 17.82 -35.03
N CYS A 73 17.33 18.22 -34.56
CA CYS A 73 16.09 17.92 -35.28
C CYS A 73 16.03 18.55 -36.69
N ASN A 74 16.73 19.66 -36.88
CA ASN A 74 16.76 20.41 -38.13
C ASN A 74 18.16 20.62 -38.70
N ASN A 75 19.24 20.25 -38.01
CA ASN A 75 20.62 20.53 -38.43
C ASN A 75 21.43 19.26 -38.69
N GLN A 76 22.38 19.37 -39.61
CA GLN A 76 23.35 18.34 -39.99
C GLN A 76 24.43 18.22 -38.91
N ALA A 77 24.16 17.56 -37.78
CA ALA A 77 25.22 17.26 -36.83
C ALA A 77 25.95 16.00 -37.22
N GLU A 78 27.26 16.14 -37.36
CA GLU A 78 28.22 15.09 -37.74
C GLU A 78 28.54 14.14 -36.58
N HIS A 79 27.57 13.53 -35.93
CA HIS A 79 27.89 12.53 -34.91
C HIS A 79 27.51 11.12 -35.30
N ARG A 80 28.45 10.21 -35.13
CA ARG A 80 28.47 8.77 -35.47
C ARG A 80 27.39 7.98 -34.74
N TYR A 81 26.26 8.12 -34.57
CA TYR A 81 25.17 7.46 -33.84
C TYR A 81 24.39 8.44 -32.92
N SER A 82 23.90 9.51 -33.45
CA SER A 82 22.98 10.32 -32.67
C SER A 82 21.54 10.08 -33.12
N TYR A 83 20.72 9.56 -32.24
CA TYR A 83 19.27 9.65 -32.34
C TYR A 83 18.86 10.97 -31.67
N SER A 84 18.54 11.95 -32.44
CA SER A 84 17.93 13.18 -31.93
C SER A 84 16.43 13.13 -32.20
N GLY A 85 15.65 13.08 -31.15
CA GLY A 85 14.19 13.08 -31.21
C GLY A 85 13.63 14.47 -30.86
N CYS A 86 12.79 15.01 -31.72
CA CYS A 86 11.95 16.15 -31.36
C CYS A 86 10.51 15.67 -31.32
N TYR A 87 9.83 15.96 -30.20
CA TYR A 87 8.43 15.63 -30.10
C TYR A 87 7.62 16.81 -29.62
N LYS A 88 6.38 16.87 -30.04
CA LYS A 88 5.34 17.75 -29.52
C LYS A 88 4.10 16.92 -29.27
N SER A 89 3.56 17.02 -28.08
CA SER A 89 2.30 16.37 -27.72
C SER A 89 1.36 17.40 -27.10
N THR A 90 0.11 17.37 -27.52
CA THR A 90 -0.96 18.19 -26.93
C THR A 90 -2.16 17.29 -26.74
N ASN A 91 -2.64 17.19 -25.52
CA ASN A 91 -3.84 16.43 -25.18
C ASN A 91 -4.82 17.36 -24.48
N VAL A 92 -6.07 17.32 -24.91
CA VAL A 92 -7.18 17.98 -24.24
C VAL A 92 -8.23 16.91 -23.97
N MET A 93 -8.71 16.82 -22.76
CA MET A 93 -9.76 15.89 -22.38
C MET A 93 -10.78 16.60 -21.51
N LEU A 94 -12.03 16.47 -21.89
CA LEU A 94 -13.20 16.90 -21.12
C LEU A 94 -13.93 15.66 -20.64
N SER A 95 -14.23 15.57 -19.35
CA SER A 95 -15.08 14.53 -18.78
C SER A 95 -16.22 15.17 -18.02
N VAL A 96 -17.43 14.75 -18.34
CA VAL A 96 -18.66 15.27 -17.75
C VAL A 96 -19.44 14.13 -17.12
N PRO A 97 -19.62 14.12 -15.80
CA PRO A 97 -20.50 13.18 -15.13
C PRO A 97 -21.96 13.58 -15.34
N PHE A 98 -22.82 12.62 -15.62
CA PHE A 98 -24.26 12.81 -15.67
C PHE A 98 -24.97 11.59 -15.09
N SER A 99 -25.42 11.70 -13.87
CA SER A 99 -25.96 10.59 -13.07
C SER A 99 -24.88 9.49 -12.88
N GLN A 100 -25.14 8.28 -13.34
CA GLN A 100 -24.19 7.13 -13.27
C GLN A 100 -23.32 6.99 -14.53
N TRP A 101 -23.36 7.97 -15.41
CA TRP A 101 -22.62 7.99 -16.67
C TRP A 101 -21.53 9.04 -16.65
N TYR A 102 -20.48 8.77 -17.40
CA TYR A 102 -19.40 9.73 -17.68
C TYR A 102 -19.24 9.86 -19.19
N GLY A 103 -19.48 11.06 -19.68
CA GLY A 103 -19.16 11.42 -21.07
C GLY A 103 -17.73 11.94 -21.14
N THR A 104 -16.97 11.51 -22.14
CA THR A 104 -15.62 11.99 -22.41
C THR A 104 -15.48 12.49 -23.82
N LEU A 105 -14.80 13.64 -24.00
CA LEU A 105 -14.37 14.17 -25.28
C LEU A 105 -12.88 14.43 -25.21
N GLY A 106 -12.13 13.92 -26.17
CA GLY A 106 -10.69 14.04 -26.19
C GLY A 106 -10.16 14.48 -27.54
N TYR A 107 -9.11 15.29 -27.51
CA TYR A 107 -8.29 15.64 -28.66
C TYR A 107 -6.84 15.42 -28.35
N ALA A 108 -6.14 14.66 -29.16
CA ALA A 108 -4.72 14.47 -29.06
C ALA A 108 -4.02 14.82 -30.35
N LEU A 109 -2.97 15.61 -30.25
CA LEU A 109 -2.05 15.95 -31.32
C LEU A 109 -0.66 15.50 -30.91
N SER A 110 -0.04 14.65 -31.70
CA SER A 110 1.37 14.31 -31.52
C SER A 110 2.15 14.53 -32.79
N SER A 111 3.35 15.04 -32.68
CA SER A 111 4.29 15.06 -33.77
C SER A 111 5.64 14.59 -33.25
N ASN A 112 6.27 13.72 -33.98
CA ASN A 112 7.60 13.20 -33.72
C ASN A 112 8.45 13.41 -34.96
N GLU A 113 9.59 14.05 -34.78
CA GLU A 113 10.58 14.26 -35.86
C GLU A 113 11.88 13.65 -35.36
N GLY A 114 12.37 12.67 -36.07
CA GLY A 114 13.64 12.01 -35.78
C GLY A 114 14.52 11.97 -37.02
N ARG A 115 15.78 12.15 -36.83
CA ARG A 115 16.80 11.97 -37.85
C ARG A 115 17.69 10.83 -37.45
N TYR A 116 17.80 9.84 -38.27
CA TYR A 116 18.69 8.71 -38.09
C TYR A 116 19.74 8.70 -39.19
N VAL A 117 21.01 8.77 -38.81
CA VAL A 117 22.14 8.69 -39.73
C VAL A 117 22.77 7.35 -39.59
N TYR A 118 22.68 6.52 -40.62
CA TYR A 118 23.35 5.25 -40.69
C TYR A 118 24.68 5.42 -41.42
N ARG A 119 25.80 5.26 -40.72
CA ARG A 119 27.14 5.21 -41.32
C ARG A 119 27.57 3.78 -41.40
N ARG A 120 27.89 3.33 -42.59
CA ARG A 120 28.44 2.00 -42.81
C ARG A 120 29.95 2.08 -42.62
N ASP A 121 30.45 1.82 -41.42
CA ASP A 121 31.86 1.65 -41.17
C ASP A 121 32.26 0.20 -41.54
N LEU A 122 32.64 0.00 -42.74
CA LEU A 122 33.35 -1.24 -43.14
C LEU A 122 34.86 -0.93 -43.15
N PRO A 123 35.63 -1.45 -42.19
CA PRO A 123 37.07 -1.31 -42.22
C PRO A 123 37.60 -2.03 -43.48
N GLY A 124 38.21 -1.29 -44.39
CA GLY A 124 39.02 -1.86 -45.45
C GLY A 124 38.36 -2.18 -46.79
N ASP A 125 37.09 -1.80 -47.03
CA ASP A 125 36.46 -2.08 -48.32
C ASP A 125 36.39 -0.83 -49.23
N ASP A 126 37.51 -0.53 -49.87
CA ASP A 126 37.61 0.55 -50.88
C ASP A 126 36.77 0.27 -52.17
N ARG A 127 36.26 -0.94 -52.36
CA ARG A 127 35.43 -1.31 -53.53
C ARG A 127 34.06 -0.64 -53.52
N ASN A 128 33.51 -0.35 -52.35
CA ASN A 128 32.21 0.32 -52.23
C ASN A 128 32.28 1.82 -52.53
N LYS A 129 33.45 2.45 -52.40
CA LYS A 129 33.64 3.85 -52.80
C LYS A 129 33.59 4.03 -54.33
N GLN A 130 34.00 3.01 -55.07
CA GLN A 130 33.94 3.02 -56.55
C GLN A 130 32.55 2.72 -57.12
N ALA A 131 31.66 2.11 -56.34
CA ALA A 131 30.31 1.77 -56.78
C ALA A 131 29.26 2.90 -56.61
N GLY A 132 29.66 4.07 -56.14
CA GLY A 132 28.74 5.20 -55.99
C GLY A 132 27.64 5.01 -54.92
N ILE A 133 27.77 3.98 -54.08
CA ILE A 133 26.81 3.74 -53.00
C ILE A 133 27.12 4.72 -51.84
N PRO A 134 26.15 5.55 -51.44
CA PRO A 134 26.36 6.47 -50.33
C PRO A 134 26.76 5.69 -49.08
N TRP A 135 27.95 5.99 -48.55
CA TRP A 135 28.43 5.42 -47.29
C TRP A 135 27.67 5.96 -46.08
N GLU A 136 26.89 7.02 -46.27
CA GLU A 136 26.06 7.64 -45.29
C GLU A 136 24.60 7.70 -45.79
N GLN A 137 23.71 7.04 -45.10
CA GLN A 137 22.27 7.12 -45.39
C GLN A 137 21.58 7.87 -44.24
N VAL A 138 20.92 8.95 -44.59
CA VAL A 138 20.15 9.78 -43.68
C VAL A 138 18.67 9.41 -43.79
N TYR A 139 18.13 8.88 -42.73
CA TYR A 139 16.69 8.62 -42.63
C TYR A 139 16.04 9.74 -41.79
N GLN A 140 15.16 10.48 -42.41
CA GLN A 140 14.32 11.46 -41.70
C GLN A 140 12.95 10.85 -41.48
N THR A 141 12.55 10.70 -40.23
CA THR A 141 11.21 10.26 -39.89
C THR A 141 10.43 11.44 -39.36
N ARG A 142 9.32 11.74 -39.99
CA ARG A 142 8.38 12.76 -39.52
C ARG A 142 7.02 12.10 -39.42
N SER A 143 6.50 11.97 -38.22
CA SER A 143 5.14 11.49 -37.98
C SER A 143 4.32 12.55 -37.29
N ARG A 144 3.12 12.74 -37.73
CA ARG A 144 2.13 13.60 -37.08
C ARG A 144 0.82 12.87 -37.00
N SER A 145 0.30 12.74 -35.79
CA SER A 145 -0.98 12.11 -35.53
C SER A 145 -1.94 13.09 -34.89
N ARG A 146 -3.17 13.12 -35.39
CA ARG A 146 -4.29 13.86 -34.80
C ARG A 146 -5.38 12.86 -34.46
N THR A 147 -5.79 12.81 -33.22
CA THR A 147 -6.83 11.89 -32.76
C THR A 147 -7.93 12.68 -32.07
N TRP A 148 -9.16 12.45 -32.50
CA TRP A 148 -10.36 12.82 -31.78
C TRP A 148 -10.97 11.58 -31.15
N GLN A 149 -11.45 11.70 -29.95
CA GLN A 149 -12.12 10.60 -29.25
C GLN A 149 -13.33 11.10 -28.50
N ALA A 150 -14.38 10.31 -28.51
CA ALA A 150 -15.58 10.54 -27.74
C ALA A 150 -16.01 9.22 -27.10
N GLY A 151 -16.39 9.26 -25.83
CA GLY A 151 -16.77 8.07 -25.13
C GLY A 151 -17.84 8.32 -24.09
N VAL A 152 -18.50 7.24 -23.73
CA VAL A 152 -19.45 7.18 -22.64
C VAL A 152 -19.14 5.94 -21.81
N THR A 153 -19.03 6.12 -20.51
CA THR A 153 -18.77 5.05 -19.56
C THR A 153 -19.82 5.07 -18.46
N ARG A 154 -20.30 3.92 -18.08
CA ARG A 154 -21.21 3.75 -16.95
C ARG A 154 -20.59 2.92 -15.86
N TYR A 155 -20.68 3.44 -14.63
CA TYR A 155 -20.30 2.73 -13.42
C TYR A 155 -21.56 2.40 -12.62
N PHE A 156 -21.71 1.16 -12.23
CA PHE A 156 -22.78 0.75 -11.33
C PHE A 156 -22.35 -0.43 -10.48
N SER A 157 -22.94 -0.58 -9.32
CA SER A 157 -22.73 -1.73 -8.46
C SER A 157 -23.95 -2.65 -8.52
N TRP A 158 -23.68 -3.91 -8.64
CA TRP A 158 -24.71 -4.94 -8.55
C TRP A 158 -24.30 -5.89 -7.41
N GLU A 159 -25.04 -5.79 -6.28
CA GLU A 159 -24.68 -6.45 -5.03
C GLU A 159 -23.24 -6.09 -4.59
N SER A 160 -22.34 -7.08 -4.60
CA SER A 160 -20.92 -6.94 -4.27
C SER A 160 -20.01 -6.74 -5.49
N LEU A 161 -20.58 -6.71 -6.69
CA LEU A 161 -19.84 -6.50 -7.93
C LEU A 161 -19.88 -5.04 -8.36
N ASN A 162 -18.73 -4.51 -8.71
CA ASN A 162 -18.63 -3.23 -9.42
C ASN A 162 -18.49 -3.49 -10.91
N VAL A 163 -19.36 -2.88 -11.67
CA VAL A 163 -19.44 -3.03 -13.14
C VAL A 163 -19.06 -1.72 -13.78
N ASN A 164 -18.16 -1.80 -14.74
CA ASN A 164 -17.79 -0.69 -15.61
C ASN A 164 -18.00 -1.09 -17.07
N ALA A 165 -18.85 -0.37 -17.78
CA ALA A 165 -19.13 -0.57 -19.19
C ALA A 165 -18.91 0.73 -19.95
N GLY A 166 -18.11 0.70 -20.99
CA GLY A 166 -17.74 1.87 -21.75
C GLY A 166 -17.74 1.65 -23.27
N VAL A 167 -18.07 2.69 -23.99
CA VAL A 167 -17.96 2.78 -25.43
C VAL A 167 -17.17 4.03 -25.77
N ASN A 168 -16.12 3.87 -26.55
CA ASN A 168 -15.31 4.98 -27.06
C ASN A 168 -15.20 4.87 -28.57
N ALA A 169 -15.41 5.96 -29.25
CA ALA A 169 -15.16 6.09 -30.68
C ALA A 169 -13.97 7.02 -30.91
N PHE A 170 -13.16 6.73 -31.89
CA PHE A 170 -12.03 7.58 -32.28
C PHE A 170 -11.94 7.81 -33.76
N MET A 171 -11.33 8.93 -34.11
CA MET A 171 -10.97 9.29 -35.46
C MET A 171 -9.53 9.79 -35.46
N ARG A 172 -8.64 9.09 -36.17
CA ARG A 172 -7.21 9.38 -36.20
C ARG A 172 -6.75 9.65 -37.63
N LYS A 173 -5.95 10.69 -37.78
CA LYS A 173 -5.28 11.02 -39.03
C LYS A 173 -3.79 11.11 -38.81
N ASP A 174 -3.04 10.23 -39.47
CA ASP A 174 -1.58 10.15 -39.39
C ASP A 174 -0.96 10.66 -40.71
N THR A 175 0.18 11.40 -40.60
CA THR A 175 0.98 11.72 -41.81
C THR A 175 1.70 10.48 -42.31
N GLY A 176 1.69 10.26 -43.60
CA GLY A 176 2.30 9.07 -44.23
C GLY A 176 1.30 7.96 -44.54
N TYR A 177 0.02 8.18 -44.20
CA TYR A 177 -1.07 7.27 -44.55
C TYR A 177 -2.21 8.02 -45.21
N ASP A 178 -2.68 7.53 -46.34
CA ASP A 178 -3.84 8.09 -47.00
C ASP A 178 -5.13 7.75 -46.24
N GLY A 179 -5.94 8.79 -45.98
CA GLY A 179 -7.23 8.69 -45.34
C GLY A 179 -7.19 8.75 -43.81
N THR A 180 -8.37 8.66 -43.24
CA THR A 180 -8.62 8.74 -41.79
C THR A 180 -8.94 7.36 -41.22
N ASP A 181 -8.27 6.96 -40.16
CA ASP A 181 -8.63 5.80 -39.40
C ASP A 181 -9.77 6.14 -38.45
N LYS A 182 -10.82 5.35 -38.49
CA LYS A 182 -11.98 5.47 -37.59
C LYS A 182 -12.22 4.14 -36.93
N GLY A 183 -12.49 4.16 -35.66
CA GLY A 183 -12.73 2.94 -34.94
C GLY A 183 -13.57 3.16 -33.69
N MET A 184 -13.89 2.06 -33.06
CA MET A 184 -14.66 2.01 -31.83
C MET A 184 -14.00 1.03 -30.87
N PHE A 185 -14.09 1.33 -29.59
CA PHE A 185 -13.55 0.52 -28.51
C PHE A 185 -14.65 0.32 -27.48
N LEU A 186 -15.01 -0.92 -27.23
CA LEU A 186 -15.97 -1.32 -26.21
C LEU A 186 -15.19 -1.92 -25.04
N THR A 187 -15.56 -1.56 -23.82
CA THR A 187 -14.99 -2.14 -22.60
C THR A 187 -16.08 -2.61 -21.68
N PHE A 188 -15.85 -3.74 -21.07
CA PHE A 188 -16.69 -4.26 -20.01
C PHE A 188 -15.77 -4.84 -18.93
N THR A 189 -15.93 -4.39 -17.69
CA THR A 189 -15.13 -4.89 -16.56
C THR A 189 -16.03 -5.15 -15.37
N LEU A 190 -15.86 -6.30 -14.77
CA LEU A 190 -16.45 -6.70 -13.50
C LEU A 190 -15.33 -6.72 -12.46
N SER A 191 -15.58 -6.19 -11.28
CA SER A 191 -14.65 -6.32 -10.16
C SER A 191 -15.40 -6.56 -8.86
N HIS A 192 -14.81 -7.38 -8.01
CA HIS A 192 -15.32 -7.72 -6.69
C HIS A 192 -14.20 -7.54 -5.67
N ALA A 193 -14.50 -6.84 -4.59
CA ALA A 193 -13.62 -6.72 -3.43
C ALA A 193 -14.26 -7.45 -2.26
N GLY A 194 -13.72 -8.61 -1.91
CA GLY A 194 -14.15 -9.37 -0.75
C GLY A 194 -13.56 -8.79 0.53
N SER A 195 -14.40 -8.18 1.35
CA SER A 195 -14.08 -7.74 2.70
C SER A 195 -15.09 -8.35 3.66
N GLY A 196 -14.73 -9.40 4.38
CA GLY A 196 -15.57 -9.96 5.44
C GLY A 196 -14.92 -9.76 6.80
N ALA A 197 -15.71 -9.49 7.84
CA ALA A 197 -15.21 -9.47 9.21
C ALA A 197 -14.47 -10.79 9.52
N GLY A 198 -13.22 -10.71 9.93
CA GLY A 198 -12.38 -11.88 10.22
C GLY A 198 -11.89 -12.68 9.00
N ARG A 199 -12.09 -12.21 7.77
CA ARG A 199 -11.54 -12.83 6.56
C ARG A 199 -10.49 -11.97 5.90
N LEU A 200 -9.46 -12.61 5.38
CA LEU A 200 -8.44 -11.93 4.59
C LEU A 200 -9.06 -11.31 3.34
N ARG A 201 -8.66 -10.09 3.02
CA ARG A 201 -9.16 -9.38 1.84
C ARG A 201 -8.79 -10.12 0.57
N SER A 202 -9.71 -10.14 -0.37
CA SER A 202 -9.46 -10.66 -1.72
C SER A 202 -10.05 -9.71 -2.75
N SER A 203 -9.50 -9.71 -3.95
CA SER A 203 -10.06 -9.02 -5.09
C SER A 203 -10.11 -9.95 -6.28
N SER A 204 -11.14 -9.82 -7.07
CA SER A 204 -11.26 -10.48 -8.37
C SER A 204 -11.75 -9.49 -9.41
N SER A 205 -11.26 -9.61 -10.62
CA SER A 205 -11.74 -8.83 -11.76
C SER A 205 -11.76 -9.71 -13.01
N ALA A 206 -12.72 -9.42 -13.88
CA ALA A 206 -12.78 -9.97 -15.21
C ALA A 206 -13.21 -8.87 -16.17
N GLY A 207 -12.64 -8.87 -17.36
CA GLY A 207 -12.97 -7.85 -18.35
C GLY A 207 -12.87 -8.39 -19.77
N ALA A 208 -13.61 -7.74 -20.63
CA ALA A 208 -13.53 -7.92 -22.08
C ALA A 208 -13.46 -6.54 -22.74
N SER A 209 -12.71 -6.45 -23.82
CA SER A 209 -12.64 -5.28 -24.65
C SER A 209 -12.69 -5.69 -26.12
N TRP A 210 -13.43 -4.95 -26.92
CA TRP A 210 -13.46 -5.15 -28.35
C TRP A 210 -13.11 -3.85 -29.05
N GLN A 211 -12.17 -3.95 -29.96
CA GLN A 211 -11.72 -2.82 -30.76
C GLN A 211 -11.88 -3.14 -32.22
N THR A 212 -12.47 -2.20 -32.94
CA THR A 212 -12.48 -2.23 -34.39
C THR A 212 -11.89 -0.94 -34.94
N SER A 213 -11.19 -1.04 -36.05
CA SER A 213 -10.71 0.14 -36.78
C SER A 213 -10.74 -0.12 -38.28
N ARG A 214 -10.88 0.95 -39.05
CA ARG A 214 -10.91 0.85 -40.52
C ARG A 214 -9.61 0.30 -41.11
N ARG A 215 -8.48 0.48 -40.40
CA ARG A 215 -7.16 0.10 -40.89
C ARG A 215 -6.61 -1.14 -40.22
N GLY A 216 -7.18 -1.56 -39.11
CA GLY A 216 -6.74 -2.72 -38.34
C GLY A 216 -7.72 -3.87 -38.43
N SER A 217 -7.27 -5.04 -38.07
CA SER A 217 -8.15 -6.17 -37.78
C SER A 217 -8.89 -5.92 -36.48
N ASP A 218 -10.10 -6.43 -36.39
CA ASP A 218 -10.84 -6.44 -35.13
C ASP A 218 -10.07 -7.21 -34.06
N GLN A 219 -10.03 -6.66 -32.84
CA GLN A 219 -9.33 -7.26 -31.72
C GLN A 219 -10.28 -7.43 -30.55
N LEU A 220 -10.35 -8.63 -30.03
CA LEU A 220 -11.03 -8.96 -28.79
C LEU A 220 -9.99 -9.18 -27.69
N GLY A 221 -9.91 -8.24 -26.77
CA GLY A 221 -9.10 -8.39 -25.56
C GLY A 221 -9.93 -9.00 -24.44
N TYR A 222 -9.32 -9.83 -23.60
CA TYR A 222 -9.93 -10.35 -22.40
C TYR A 222 -8.90 -10.47 -21.28
N ASN A 223 -9.37 -10.27 -20.06
CA ASN A 223 -8.54 -10.39 -18.88
C ASN A 223 -9.34 -10.93 -17.70
N ALA A 224 -8.67 -11.65 -16.84
CA ALA A 224 -9.16 -12.04 -15.53
C ALA A 224 -8.01 -11.93 -14.52
N ALA A 225 -8.31 -11.51 -13.31
CA ALA A 225 -7.33 -11.45 -12.26
C ALA A 225 -7.98 -11.79 -10.91
N TYR A 226 -7.22 -12.44 -10.07
CA TYR A 226 -7.58 -12.74 -8.69
C TYR A 226 -6.38 -12.48 -7.80
N SER A 227 -6.62 -11.83 -6.67
CA SER A 227 -5.60 -11.70 -5.63
C SER A 227 -6.20 -11.88 -4.25
N ARG A 228 -5.36 -12.32 -3.32
CA ARG A 228 -5.71 -12.52 -1.92
C ARG A 228 -4.57 -12.06 -1.03
N TYR A 229 -4.90 -11.24 -0.05
CA TYR A 229 -3.97 -10.93 1.02
C TYR A 229 -3.81 -12.13 1.94
N MET A 230 -2.58 -12.42 2.33
CA MET A 230 -2.21 -13.55 3.18
C MET A 230 -2.12 -13.17 4.66
N ASP A 231 -2.18 -11.87 4.93
CA ASP A 231 -2.12 -11.31 6.28
C ASP A 231 -3.12 -10.15 6.45
N ALA A 232 -3.45 -9.86 7.70
CA ALA A 232 -4.38 -8.78 8.05
C ALA A 232 -3.78 -7.38 7.79
N SER A 233 -2.47 -7.24 7.75
CA SER A 233 -1.78 -5.99 7.45
C SER A 233 -1.82 -5.62 5.98
N GLY A 234 -2.08 -6.60 5.09
CA GLY A 234 -2.10 -6.41 3.65
C GLY A 234 -0.70 -6.29 3.02
N GLU A 235 0.33 -6.74 3.71
CA GLU A 235 1.71 -6.70 3.23
C GLU A 235 2.10 -7.92 2.40
N SER A 236 1.43 -9.04 2.63
CA SER A 236 1.64 -10.28 1.86
C SER A 236 0.43 -10.56 1.00
N GLU A 237 0.65 -10.81 -0.29
CA GLU A 237 -0.40 -11.04 -1.28
C GLU A 237 0.05 -12.11 -2.27
N LEU A 238 -0.89 -12.97 -2.63
CA LEU A 238 -0.77 -13.90 -3.75
C LEU A 238 -1.82 -13.55 -4.79
N GLY A 239 -1.45 -13.59 -6.05
CA GLY A 239 -2.37 -13.33 -7.13
C GLY A 239 -2.04 -14.11 -8.38
N ALA A 240 -3.04 -14.19 -9.24
CA ALA A 240 -2.92 -14.76 -10.58
C ALA A 240 -3.70 -13.91 -11.56
N SER A 241 -3.22 -13.81 -12.78
CA SER A 241 -3.92 -13.12 -13.86
C SER A 241 -3.78 -13.86 -15.17
N LEU A 242 -4.77 -13.66 -16.01
CA LEU A 242 -4.84 -14.13 -17.38
C LEU A 242 -5.21 -12.94 -18.25
N TYR A 243 -4.54 -12.75 -19.35
CA TYR A 243 -4.98 -11.83 -20.39
C TYR A 243 -4.66 -12.38 -21.77
N GLY A 244 -5.44 -12.00 -22.73
CA GLY A 244 -5.24 -12.40 -24.12
C GLY A 244 -5.84 -11.43 -25.12
N VAL A 245 -5.40 -11.56 -26.36
CA VAL A 245 -5.93 -10.82 -27.49
C VAL A 245 -6.31 -11.80 -28.58
N ASN A 246 -7.58 -11.82 -28.95
CA ASN A 246 -8.19 -12.82 -29.82
C ASN A 246 -7.90 -14.23 -29.31
N THR A 247 -7.57 -15.14 -30.19
CA THR A 247 -7.00 -16.46 -29.87
C THR A 247 -5.50 -16.50 -30.20
N ASP A 248 -4.89 -15.35 -30.43
CA ASP A 248 -3.54 -15.28 -31.02
C ASP A 248 -2.45 -15.26 -29.95
N THR A 249 -2.73 -14.59 -28.84
CA THR A 249 -1.83 -14.54 -27.70
C THR A 249 -2.59 -14.70 -26.39
N VAL A 250 -2.07 -15.53 -25.51
CA VAL A 250 -2.59 -15.71 -24.15
C VAL A 250 -1.42 -15.66 -23.19
N THR A 251 -1.53 -14.79 -22.18
CA THR A 251 -0.54 -14.72 -21.12
C THR A 251 -1.20 -15.03 -19.79
N SER A 252 -0.67 -15.99 -19.09
CA SER A 252 -1.02 -16.31 -17.71
C SER A 252 0.13 -15.89 -16.79
N SER A 253 -0.18 -15.34 -15.64
CA SER A 253 0.84 -15.01 -14.65
C SER A 253 0.37 -15.31 -13.24
N ALA A 254 1.32 -15.69 -12.40
CA ALA A 254 1.15 -15.80 -10.96
C ALA A 254 2.20 -14.91 -10.28
N TYR A 255 1.79 -14.22 -9.25
CA TYR A 255 2.70 -13.38 -8.49
C TYR A 255 2.49 -13.56 -6.99
N GLY A 256 3.58 -13.37 -6.25
CA GLY A 256 3.56 -13.26 -4.81
C GLY A 256 4.36 -12.05 -4.38
N ARG A 257 3.85 -11.33 -3.42
CA ARG A 257 4.61 -10.29 -2.71
C ARG A 257 4.52 -10.52 -1.22
N THR A 258 5.56 -10.19 -0.51
CA THR A 258 5.58 -10.25 0.94
C THR A 258 6.36 -9.08 1.49
N GLY A 259 5.84 -8.48 2.55
CA GLY A 259 6.49 -7.45 3.34
C GLY A 259 6.74 -7.95 4.76
N GLY A 260 7.80 -7.46 5.39
CA GLY A 260 8.12 -7.81 6.76
C GLY A 260 9.21 -6.93 7.35
N GLN A 261 9.55 -7.19 8.61
CA GLN A 261 10.56 -6.40 9.33
C GLN A 261 11.94 -6.42 8.66
N TYR A 262 12.25 -7.40 7.83
CA TYR A 262 13.57 -7.57 7.18
C TYR A 262 13.63 -7.11 5.73
N GLY A 263 12.50 -6.78 5.12
CA GLY A 263 12.46 -6.31 3.74
C GLY A 263 11.16 -6.61 3.02
N ASN A 264 11.14 -6.30 1.73
CA ASN A 264 10.04 -6.56 0.83
C ASN A 264 10.51 -7.44 -0.31
N GLY A 265 9.75 -8.47 -0.63
CA GLY A 265 10.01 -9.35 -1.75
C GLY A 265 8.81 -9.41 -2.69
N ALA A 266 9.07 -9.54 -3.98
CA ALA A 266 8.08 -9.86 -4.97
C ALA A 266 8.65 -10.85 -5.98
N LEU A 267 7.83 -11.80 -6.40
CA LEU A 267 8.13 -12.78 -7.44
C LEU A 267 6.95 -12.83 -8.39
N THR A 268 7.25 -12.79 -9.67
CA THR A 268 6.26 -12.98 -10.74
C THR A 268 6.75 -14.06 -11.68
N VAL A 269 5.89 -14.98 -12.03
CA VAL A 269 6.11 -15.99 -13.06
C VAL A 269 4.99 -15.83 -14.08
N SER A 270 5.36 -15.77 -15.35
CA SER A 270 4.40 -15.63 -16.46
C SER A 270 4.75 -16.58 -17.60
N ASP A 271 3.71 -17.13 -18.20
CA ASP A 271 3.79 -17.90 -19.44
C ASP A 271 2.99 -17.19 -20.53
N ALA A 272 3.65 -16.86 -21.61
CA ALA A 272 3.05 -16.26 -22.78
C ALA A 272 3.02 -17.27 -23.93
N TRP A 273 1.82 -17.64 -24.34
CA TRP A 273 1.58 -18.49 -25.48
C TRP A 273 1.26 -17.64 -26.72
N SER A 274 1.83 -18.03 -27.86
CA SER A 274 1.57 -17.41 -29.16
C SER A 274 1.11 -18.47 -30.15
N LYS A 275 -0.02 -18.22 -30.80
CA LYS A 275 -0.59 -19.12 -31.80
C LYS A 275 0.24 -19.15 -33.10
N SER A 276 0.85 -18.01 -33.47
CA SER A 276 1.57 -17.87 -34.75
C SER A 276 2.76 -18.81 -34.86
N ASP A 277 3.43 -19.06 -33.75
CA ASP A 277 4.63 -19.89 -33.64
C ASP A 277 4.43 -21.12 -32.76
N GLY A 278 3.27 -21.29 -32.16
CA GLY A 278 2.96 -22.40 -31.27
C GLY A 278 3.88 -22.46 -30.04
N THR A 279 4.53 -21.34 -29.70
CA THR A 279 5.56 -21.32 -28.67
C THR A 279 5.02 -20.82 -27.33
N HIS A 280 5.60 -21.36 -26.27
CA HIS A 280 5.44 -20.89 -24.90
C HIS A 280 6.71 -20.15 -24.47
N ARG A 281 6.54 -18.99 -23.86
CA ARG A 281 7.65 -18.21 -23.31
C ARG A 281 7.44 -18.03 -21.82
N LEU A 282 8.11 -18.86 -21.04
CA LEU A 282 8.13 -18.74 -19.61
C LEU A 282 9.11 -17.62 -19.20
N ASN A 283 8.62 -16.68 -18.42
CA ASN A 283 9.41 -15.60 -17.85
C ASN A 283 9.22 -15.59 -16.34
N SER A 284 10.30 -15.41 -15.60
CA SER A 284 10.26 -15.21 -14.16
C SER A 284 11.08 -13.98 -13.80
N SER A 285 10.50 -13.15 -12.93
CA SER A 285 11.18 -11.98 -12.40
C SER A 285 10.91 -11.86 -10.91
N GLY A 286 11.90 -11.45 -10.18
CA GLY A 286 11.77 -11.23 -8.75
C GLY A 286 12.68 -10.12 -8.28
N ASN A 287 12.26 -9.47 -7.22
CA ASN A 287 13.07 -8.49 -6.52
C ASN A 287 12.93 -8.68 -5.02
N TYR A 288 13.98 -8.35 -4.32
CA TYR A 288 13.98 -8.25 -2.86
C TYR A 288 14.72 -6.98 -2.47
N SER A 289 14.09 -6.18 -1.63
CA SER A 289 14.66 -4.95 -1.09
C SER A 289 14.74 -5.02 0.41
N SER A 290 15.91 -4.75 0.96
CA SER A 290 16.16 -4.68 2.39
C SER A 290 17.20 -3.62 2.70
N SER A 291 17.39 -3.32 3.97
CA SER A 291 18.35 -2.35 4.45
C SER A 291 19.22 -2.93 5.55
N LEU A 292 20.46 -2.55 5.54
CA LEU A 292 21.44 -2.89 6.54
C LEU A 292 22.04 -1.61 7.12
N VAL A 293 22.00 -1.48 8.44
CA VAL A 293 22.56 -0.34 9.15
C VAL A 293 23.49 -0.83 10.23
N VAL A 294 24.68 -0.24 10.33
CA VAL A 294 25.65 -0.51 11.39
C VAL A 294 25.71 0.71 12.28
N ASP A 295 25.46 0.52 13.57
CA ASP A 295 25.60 1.55 14.59
C ASP A 295 26.42 1.02 15.77
N ARG A 296 26.54 1.82 16.85
CA ARG A 296 27.24 1.41 18.08
C ARG A 296 26.58 0.21 18.78
N GLY A 297 25.31 -0.05 18.52
CA GLY A 297 24.54 -1.18 19.05
C GLY A 297 24.68 -2.47 18.21
N GLY A 298 25.42 -2.43 17.10
CA GLY A 298 25.69 -3.56 16.22
C GLY A 298 25.05 -3.45 14.85
N LEU A 299 24.84 -4.61 14.22
CA LEU A 299 24.24 -4.75 12.91
C LEU A 299 22.72 -4.76 13.04
N LEU A 300 22.06 -3.84 12.35
CA LEU A 300 20.60 -3.75 12.27
C LEU A 300 20.17 -4.07 10.84
N TRP A 301 19.31 -5.06 10.70
CA TRP A 301 18.72 -5.44 9.43
C TRP A 301 17.24 -5.06 9.43
N GLY A 302 16.80 -4.45 8.36
CA GLY A 302 15.44 -3.96 8.27
C GLY A 302 14.97 -3.65 6.86
N ARG A 303 13.90 -2.90 6.80
CA ARG A 303 13.20 -2.57 5.58
C ARG A 303 13.79 -1.34 4.91
N TRP A 304 13.84 -1.35 3.59
CA TRP A 304 14.08 -0.15 2.80
C TRP A 304 12.90 0.82 3.00
N GLY A 305 13.18 2.04 3.42
CA GLY A 305 12.15 3.04 3.69
C GLY A 305 11.78 3.85 2.44
N ASP A 306 12.63 4.81 2.05
CA ASP A 306 12.34 5.73 0.96
C ASP A 306 13.61 6.37 0.39
N GLY A 307 13.58 6.69 -0.91
CA GLY A 307 14.59 7.47 -1.60
C GLY A 307 16.00 6.88 -1.54
N THR A 308 17.02 7.75 -1.63
CA THR A 308 18.42 7.37 -1.44
C THR A 308 18.74 7.36 0.06
N PRO A 309 18.94 6.20 0.68
CA PRO A 309 19.10 6.11 2.11
C PRO A 309 20.43 6.70 2.55
N SER A 310 20.40 7.58 3.54
CA SER A 310 21.58 8.12 4.17
C SER A 310 21.45 8.21 5.69
N SER A 311 20.27 7.91 6.21
CA SER A 311 19.92 7.93 7.64
C SER A 311 18.95 6.78 7.94
N ALA A 312 18.62 6.54 9.20
CA ALA A 312 17.70 5.49 9.57
C ALA A 312 16.83 5.85 10.78
N VAL A 313 15.65 5.25 10.83
CA VAL A 313 14.75 5.21 11.99
C VAL A 313 14.66 3.78 12.47
N THR A 314 14.89 3.53 13.75
CA THR A 314 14.73 2.23 14.37
C THR A 314 13.79 2.31 15.57
N ILE A 315 12.82 1.42 15.62
CA ILE A 315 11.83 1.33 16.69
C ILE A 315 11.97 -0.05 17.34
N GLY A 316 12.40 -0.07 18.60
CA GLY A 316 12.47 -1.28 19.41
C GLY A 316 11.15 -1.49 20.16
N VAL A 317 10.66 -2.71 20.20
CA VAL A 317 9.48 -3.10 20.98
C VAL A 317 9.94 -3.85 22.22
N GLU A 318 9.60 -3.34 23.38
CA GLU A 318 9.85 -3.96 24.67
C GLU A 318 8.55 -4.53 25.23
N GLN A 319 8.55 -5.79 25.56
CA GLN A 319 7.37 -6.51 26.04
C GLN A 319 7.73 -7.35 27.26
N ASP A 320 6.93 -7.22 28.32
CA ASP A 320 7.10 -7.98 29.56
C ASP A 320 6.60 -9.43 29.49
N ASP A 321 5.85 -9.79 28.43
CA ASP A 321 5.27 -11.13 28.29
C ASP A 321 6.28 -12.12 27.72
N GLU A 322 6.49 -13.23 28.40
CA GLU A 322 7.34 -14.35 27.96
C GLU A 322 6.91 -14.93 26.60
N GLN A 323 5.62 -14.84 26.27
CA GLN A 323 5.05 -15.40 25.03
C GLN A 323 5.27 -14.54 23.79
N LYS A 324 5.71 -13.29 23.93
CA LYS A 324 5.97 -12.34 22.82
C LYS A 324 4.82 -12.29 21.79
N ALA A 325 3.59 -12.39 22.29
CA ALA A 325 2.42 -12.58 21.43
C ALA A 325 1.92 -11.28 20.79
N SER A 326 2.17 -10.12 21.42
CA SER A 326 1.73 -8.82 20.89
C SER A 326 2.56 -8.39 19.69
N ARG A 327 1.88 -7.73 18.74
CA ARG A 327 2.52 -7.12 17.58
C ARG A 327 2.21 -5.63 17.53
N VAL A 328 3.19 -4.89 17.09
CA VAL A 328 3.12 -3.43 16.90
C VAL A 328 3.36 -3.11 15.45
N SER A 329 2.54 -2.26 14.89
CA SER A 329 2.71 -1.74 13.54
C SER A 329 3.46 -0.42 13.57
N VAL A 330 4.55 -0.37 12.86
CA VAL A 330 5.33 0.85 12.62
C VAL A 330 5.20 1.23 11.16
N SER A 331 4.77 2.44 10.88
CA SER A 331 4.62 2.96 9.51
C SER A 331 5.33 4.30 9.35
N LEU A 332 5.84 4.53 8.14
CA LEU A 332 6.40 5.80 7.69
C LEU A 332 5.38 6.54 6.80
N ASP A 333 5.44 7.86 6.80
CA ASP A 333 4.66 8.73 5.91
C ASP A 333 4.94 8.48 4.42
N SER A 334 6.12 8.00 4.10
CA SER A 334 6.52 7.60 2.75
C SER A 334 5.97 6.25 2.28
N GLY A 335 5.19 5.56 3.12
CA GLY A 335 4.50 4.30 2.78
C GLY A 335 5.18 3.01 3.26
N GLY A 336 6.33 3.09 3.93
CA GLY A 336 6.94 1.92 4.58
C GLY A 336 6.15 1.50 5.81
N ARG A 337 5.84 0.21 5.96
CA ARG A 337 5.20 -0.37 7.15
C ARG A 337 5.94 -1.64 7.57
N SER A 338 6.01 -1.90 8.86
CA SER A 338 6.55 -3.14 9.41
C SER A 338 5.80 -3.52 10.68
N ASP A 339 5.37 -4.76 10.77
CA ASP A 339 4.79 -5.33 11.98
C ASP A 339 5.89 -6.05 12.79
N VAL A 340 6.09 -5.58 14.00
CA VAL A 340 7.16 -6.04 14.90
C VAL A 340 6.54 -6.84 16.02
N SER A 341 6.99 -8.07 16.23
CA SER A 341 6.65 -8.88 17.40
C SER A 341 7.51 -8.52 18.60
N GLY A 342 7.05 -8.86 19.80
CA GLY A 342 7.67 -8.48 21.07
C GLY A 342 9.18 -8.73 21.12
N ASN A 343 9.91 -7.78 21.69
CA ASN A 343 11.37 -7.68 21.74
C ASN A 343 12.05 -7.63 20.36
N GLY A 344 11.30 -7.38 19.28
CA GLY A 344 11.81 -7.13 17.94
C GLY A 344 12.13 -5.66 17.69
N ARG A 345 12.69 -5.39 16.51
CA ARG A 345 12.98 -4.02 16.05
C ARG A 345 12.50 -3.82 14.62
N ALA A 346 11.87 -2.68 14.36
CA ALA A 346 11.66 -2.20 13.00
C ALA A 346 12.81 -1.26 12.64
N LEU A 347 13.38 -1.44 11.45
CA LEU A 347 14.38 -0.56 10.87
C LEU A 347 13.87 -0.08 9.51
N PHE A 348 13.92 1.23 9.32
CA PHE A 348 13.65 1.87 8.04
C PHE A 348 14.81 2.78 7.69
N THR A 349 15.36 2.63 6.50
CA THR A 349 16.33 3.59 5.98
C THR A 349 15.60 4.73 5.28
N VAL A 350 16.05 5.94 5.52
CA VAL A 350 15.42 7.18 5.06
C VAL A 350 16.46 8.14 4.48
N PRO A 351 16.06 9.06 3.58
CA PRO A 351 16.97 10.08 3.10
C PRO A 351 17.34 11.07 4.21
N GLY A 352 18.59 11.55 4.19
CA GLY A 352 19.02 12.62 5.07
C GLY A 352 18.50 14.00 4.63
N TYR A 353 18.60 14.98 5.53
CA TYR A 353 18.14 16.36 5.35
C TYR A 353 16.63 16.48 5.03
N ARG A 354 15.84 15.50 5.43
CA ARG A 354 14.40 15.48 5.25
C ARG A 354 13.69 15.24 6.57
N GLN A 355 12.53 15.85 6.72
CA GLN A 355 11.60 15.47 7.78
C GLN A 355 10.96 14.13 7.42
N THR A 356 10.97 13.21 8.37
CA THR A 356 10.35 11.89 8.26
C THR A 356 9.39 11.72 9.42
N THR A 357 8.15 11.40 9.13
CA THR A 357 7.14 11.10 10.12
C THR A 357 6.95 9.59 10.20
N PHE A 358 7.03 9.04 11.39
CA PHE A 358 6.68 7.66 11.65
C PHE A 358 5.54 7.59 12.67
N SER A 359 4.74 6.56 12.55
CA SER A 359 3.62 6.27 13.43
C SER A 359 3.73 4.87 14.00
N VAL A 360 3.46 4.74 15.29
CA VAL A 360 3.44 3.47 16.01
C VAL A 360 2.03 3.22 16.53
N THR A 361 1.43 2.13 16.06
CA THR A 361 0.06 1.72 16.38
C THR A 361 -0.01 0.25 16.73
N GLU A 362 -1.12 -0.20 17.27
CA GLU A 362 -1.38 -1.63 17.42
C GLU A 362 -1.44 -2.30 16.04
N SER A 363 -0.94 -3.52 15.95
CA SER A 363 -0.97 -4.27 14.70
C SER A 363 -2.26 -5.06 14.56
N ALA A 364 -2.90 -4.96 13.40
CA ALA A 364 -4.03 -5.80 13.03
C ALA A 364 -3.65 -7.28 12.82
N SER A 365 -2.35 -7.59 12.75
CA SER A 365 -1.85 -8.95 12.57
C SER A 365 -1.48 -9.65 13.89
N SER A 366 -1.92 -9.13 15.05
CA SER A 366 -1.80 -9.83 16.31
C SER A 366 -2.56 -11.16 16.28
N PRO A 367 -2.03 -12.22 16.93
CA PRO A 367 -2.71 -13.51 16.97
C PRO A 367 -4.11 -13.41 17.57
N ASP A 368 -5.03 -14.27 17.12
CA ASP A 368 -6.38 -14.34 17.66
C ASP A 368 -6.40 -14.52 19.18
N GLY A 369 -7.26 -13.77 19.85
CA GLY A 369 -7.40 -13.77 21.29
C GLY A 369 -6.32 -13.01 22.04
N VAL A 370 -5.57 -12.14 21.37
CA VAL A 370 -4.54 -11.28 21.96
C VAL A 370 -4.77 -9.85 21.50
N SER A 371 -4.81 -8.93 22.45
CA SER A 371 -4.74 -7.49 22.16
C SER A 371 -3.44 -6.91 22.71
N SER A 372 -2.98 -5.83 22.13
CA SER A 372 -1.75 -5.13 22.49
C SER A 372 -2.10 -3.76 23.06
N GLU A 373 -1.63 -3.44 24.24
CA GLU A 373 -1.75 -2.11 24.81
C GLU A 373 -0.40 -1.39 24.73
N LEU A 374 -0.37 -0.30 23.99
CA LEU A 374 0.82 0.56 23.87
C LEU A 374 0.92 1.47 25.10
N ARG A 375 1.84 1.22 26.03
CA ARG A 375 2.02 2.04 27.25
C ARG A 375 2.83 3.29 27.02
N LYS A 376 3.98 3.15 26.34
CA LYS A 376 4.86 4.27 26.00
C LYS A 376 5.30 4.16 24.56
N GLY A 377 5.56 5.29 23.95
CA GLY A 377 6.12 5.32 22.60
C GLY A 377 5.10 5.20 21.47
N ALA A 378 3.80 5.11 21.75
CA ALA A 378 2.74 5.13 20.75
C ALA A 378 2.61 6.47 20.02
N GLY A 379 1.90 6.45 18.91
CA GLY A 379 1.50 7.62 18.14
C GLY A 379 2.53 8.06 17.12
N SER A 380 2.26 9.21 16.50
CA SER A 380 3.05 9.77 15.40
C SER A 380 4.14 10.70 15.92
N ARG A 381 5.29 10.69 15.25
CA ARG A 381 6.40 11.60 15.52
C ARG A 381 7.14 11.95 14.25
N THR A 382 7.45 13.23 14.11
CA THR A 382 8.28 13.76 13.02
C THR A 382 9.70 14.00 13.53
N VAL A 383 10.69 13.54 12.77
CA VAL A 383 12.10 13.72 13.03
C VAL A 383 12.80 14.30 11.80
N PHE A 384 13.80 15.13 12.03
CA PHE A 384 14.70 15.62 11.00
C PHE A 384 16.06 14.94 11.18
N LEU A 385 16.51 14.22 10.17
CA LEU A 385 17.75 13.45 10.26
C LEU A 385 18.79 13.99 9.27
N THR A 386 20.01 14.17 9.77
CA THR A 386 21.17 14.41 8.91
C THR A 386 21.79 13.09 8.47
N PRO A 387 22.51 13.02 7.34
CA PRO A 387 23.18 11.82 6.88
C PRO A 387 24.05 11.15 7.95
N GLY A 388 24.05 9.83 8.01
CA GLY A 388 24.76 9.04 9.00
C GLY A 388 24.09 8.97 10.39
N ARG A 389 22.93 9.59 10.58
CA ARG A 389 22.21 9.53 11.86
C ARG A 389 21.21 8.40 11.87
N VAL A 390 21.18 7.69 13.00
CA VAL A 390 20.15 6.69 13.33
C VAL A 390 19.32 7.24 14.49
N PHE A 391 18.03 7.39 14.25
CA PHE A 391 17.07 7.71 15.31
C PHE A 391 16.53 6.42 15.90
N SER A 392 16.68 6.24 17.21
CA SER A 392 16.18 5.06 17.91
C SER A 392 15.10 5.45 18.91
N ARG A 393 14.03 4.66 18.99
CA ARG A 393 12.96 4.78 19.98
C ARG A 393 12.56 3.41 20.49
N SER A 394 12.29 3.32 21.79
CA SER A 394 11.69 2.15 22.43
C SER A 394 10.19 2.37 22.63
N VAL A 395 9.42 1.31 22.46
CA VAL A 395 7.97 1.25 22.64
C VAL A 395 7.66 0.14 23.63
N GLU A 396 7.04 0.48 24.74
CA GLU A 396 6.59 -0.49 25.74
C GLU A 396 5.19 -0.98 25.41
N VAL A 397 5.02 -2.30 25.34
CA VAL A 397 3.78 -2.97 24.99
C VAL A 397 3.40 -4.00 26.03
N ASN A 398 2.17 -3.95 26.51
CA ASN A 398 1.57 -4.99 27.32
C ASN A 398 0.66 -5.87 26.47
N THR A 399 0.72 -7.17 26.74
CA THR A 399 -0.25 -8.11 26.19
C THR A 399 -1.47 -8.16 27.07
N ARG A 400 -2.66 -8.12 26.47
CA ARG A 400 -3.94 -8.31 27.12
C ARG A 400 -4.69 -9.49 26.51
N TYR A 401 -5.28 -10.29 27.40
CA TYR A 401 -6.15 -11.40 27.07
C TYR A 401 -7.54 -11.08 27.60
N THR A 402 -8.53 -10.99 26.73
CA THR A 402 -9.93 -10.76 27.10
C THR A 402 -10.69 -12.07 27.10
N TRP A 403 -11.37 -12.36 28.18
CA TRP A 403 -12.10 -13.60 28.41
C TRP A 403 -13.59 -13.32 28.60
N LEU A 404 -14.42 -14.17 28.03
CA LEU A 404 -15.87 -14.13 28.18
C LEU A 404 -16.37 -15.51 28.55
N GLY A 405 -17.18 -15.60 29.60
CA GLY A 405 -17.75 -16.87 30.06
C GLY A 405 -18.84 -16.72 31.09
N ARG A 406 -19.25 -17.85 31.65
CA ARG A 406 -20.19 -17.95 32.76
C ARG A 406 -19.63 -18.89 33.82
N MET A 407 -19.72 -18.52 35.08
CA MET A 407 -19.31 -19.33 36.24
C MET A 407 -20.54 -19.96 36.90
N THR A 408 -20.40 -21.22 37.26
CA THR A 408 -21.41 -21.97 38.04
C THR A 408 -20.69 -22.77 39.15
N ASP A 409 -21.40 -23.05 40.23
CA ASP A 409 -20.98 -24.01 41.25
C ASP A 409 -21.14 -25.47 40.75
N ALA A 410 -20.77 -26.43 41.59
CA ALA A 410 -20.89 -27.84 41.31
C ALA A 410 -22.36 -28.30 41.05
N GLN A 411 -23.33 -27.57 41.54
CA GLN A 411 -24.77 -27.80 41.38
C GLN A 411 -25.33 -27.04 40.16
N ARG A 412 -24.48 -26.43 39.35
CA ARG A 412 -24.81 -25.63 38.16
C ARG A 412 -25.59 -24.33 38.49
N ARG A 413 -25.58 -23.84 39.73
CA ARG A 413 -26.16 -22.56 40.08
C ARG A 413 -25.18 -21.43 39.71
N PRO A 414 -25.65 -20.27 39.21
CA PRO A 414 -24.79 -19.16 38.86
C PRO A 414 -23.95 -18.67 40.05
N LEU A 415 -22.66 -18.50 39.88
CA LEU A 415 -21.77 -17.91 40.87
C LEU A 415 -21.73 -16.37 40.66
N GLU A 416 -22.66 -15.67 41.33
CA GLU A 416 -22.78 -14.20 41.24
C GLU A 416 -22.12 -13.54 42.43
N GLY A 417 -21.66 -12.28 42.25
CA GLY A 417 -21.12 -11.43 43.35
C GLY A 417 -19.72 -11.78 43.81
N GLY A 418 -19.03 -12.68 43.09
CA GLY A 418 -17.65 -13.01 43.42
C GLY A 418 -16.63 -11.96 42.92
N ILE A 419 -15.53 -11.80 43.65
CA ILE A 419 -14.41 -10.94 43.28
C ILE A 419 -13.27 -11.80 42.80
N PRO A 420 -12.85 -11.70 41.52
CA PRO A 420 -11.70 -12.44 41.03
C PRO A 420 -10.39 -11.89 41.60
N LEU A 421 -9.46 -12.78 41.89
CA LEU A 421 -8.18 -12.46 42.56
C LEU A 421 -7.03 -12.28 41.57
N ASN A 422 -7.03 -13.00 40.45
CA ASN A 422 -5.91 -13.07 39.50
C ASN A 422 -6.21 -12.44 38.14
N VAL A 423 -6.85 -11.29 38.14
CA VAL A 423 -7.23 -10.57 36.93
C VAL A 423 -6.83 -9.08 37.00
N MET A 424 -6.74 -8.44 35.83
CA MET A 424 -6.49 -7.00 35.73
C MET A 424 -7.78 -6.19 35.80
N SER A 425 -8.79 -6.63 35.11
CA SER A 425 -10.11 -6.03 35.09
C SER A 425 -11.20 -7.11 35.10
N TRP A 426 -12.35 -6.75 35.61
CA TRP A 426 -13.50 -7.63 35.77
C TRP A 426 -14.80 -6.87 35.60
N THR A 427 -15.71 -7.44 34.83
CA THR A 427 -17.05 -6.90 34.63
C THR A 427 -18.07 -8.03 34.73
N PRO A 428 -18.91 -8.08 35.76
CA PRO A 428 -19.98 -9.05 35.85
C PRO A 428 -21.10 -8.73 34.87
N LEU A 429 -21.63 -9.78 34.20
CA LEU A 429 -22.70 -9.66 33.20
C LEU A 429 -24.05 -10.22 33.68
N GLY A 430 -24.19 -10.55 34.96
CA GLY A 430 -25.39 -11.20 35.53
C GLY A 430 -25.48 -12.69 35.19
N GLY A 431 -26.25 -13.44 35.98
CA GLY A 431 -26.43 -14.88 35.82
C GLY A 431 -25.12 -15.70 35.86
N GLY A 432 -24.11 -15.20 36.58
CA GLY A 432 -22.78 -15.77 36.64
C GLY A 432 -21.93 -15.47 35.40
N GLY A 433 -22.43 -14.67 34.47
CA GLY A 433 -21.69 -14.23 33.31
C GLY A 433 -20.57 -13.23 33.67
N PHE A 434 -19.49 -13.23 32.92
CA PHE A 434 -18.36 -12.36 33.16
C PHE A 434 -17.59 -11.99 31.88
N THR A 435 -17.01 -10.81 31.91
CA THR A 435 -15.88 -10.42 31.08
C THR A 435 -14.70 -10.07 31.97
N LEU A 436 -13.51 -10.52 31.66
CA LEU A 436 -12.31 -10.17 32.40
C LEU A 436 -11.10 -10.02 31.48
N GLU A 437 -10.10 -9.27 31.95
CA GLU A 437 -8.84 -9.09 31.26
C GLU A 437 -7.68 -9.53 32.13
N THR A 438 -6.69 -10.15 31.50
CA THR A 438 -5.47 -10.62 32.16
C THR A 438 -4.24 -10.27 31.33
N SER A 439 -3.08 -10.10 31.98
CA SER A 439 -1.80 -9.91 31.30
C SER A 439 -1.16 -11.22 30.82
N LYS A 440 -1.60 -12.34 31.39
CA LYS A 440 -1.11 -13.68 31.05
C LYS A 440 -2.26 -14.60 30.66
N ARG A 441 -1.95 -15.69 29.98
CA ARG A 441 -2.95 -16.74 29.76
C ARG A 441 -3.40 -17.30 31.08
N LEU A 442 -4.70 -17.37 31.25
CA LEU A 442 -5.31 -17.83 32.48
C LEU A 442 -5.77 -19.27 32.29
N GLU A 443 -5.23 -20.19 33.07
CA GLU A 443 -5.67 -21.59 33.13
C GLU A 443 -6.70 -21.80 34.24
N THR A 444 -6.57 -21.05 35.33
CA THR A 444 -7.43 -21.11 36.48
C THR A 444 -7.79 -19.70 36.97
N LEU A 445 -9.06 -19.45 37.16
CA LEU A 445 -9.58 -18.23 37.79
C LEU A 445 -9.90 -18.52 39.25
N TYR A 446 -9.36 -17.70 40.14
CA TYR A 446 -9.66 -17.73 41.56
C TYR A 446 -10.63 -16.62 41.91
N VAL A 447 -11.72 -16.98 42.59
CA VAL A 447 -12.80 -16.06 42.94
C VAL A 447 -13.07 -16.14 44.41
N MET A 448 -13.17 -15.00 45.10
CA MET A 448 -13.60 -14.87 46.48
C MET A 448 -15.06 -14.43 46.51
N LYS A 449 -15.93 -15.16 47.23
CA LYS A 449 -17.32 -14.79 47.43
C LYS A 449 -17.72 -15.15 48.85
N ASP A 450 -18.27 -14.18 49.58
CA ASP A 450 -18.80 -14.37 50.96
C ASP A 450 -17.80 -15.09 51.89
N SER A 451 -16.52 -14.76 51.81
CA SER A 451 -15.38 -15.40 52.50
C SER A 451 -15.09 -16.84 52.11
N GLU A 452 -15.75 -17.37 51.09
CA GLU A 452 -15.41 -18.63 50.45
C GLU A 452 -14.57 -18.40 49.19
N PHE A 453 -13.71 -19.37 48.91
CA PHE A 453 -12.82 -19.30 47.75
C PHE A 453 -13.20 -20.39 46.73
N TRP A 454 -13.15 -19.99 45.48
CA TRP A 454 -13.55 -20.81 44.36
C TRP A 454 -12.44 -20.87 43.33
N ARG A 455 -12.22 -22.04 42.75
CA ARG A 455 -11.30 -22.30 41.66
C ARG A 455 -12.08 -22.72 40.42
N CYS A 456 -12.01 -21.93 39.36
CA CYS A 456 -12.70 -22.15 38.11
C CYS A 456 -11.72 -22.45 36.96
N SER A 457 -11.93 -23.53 36.22
CA SER A 457 -11.06 -23.87 35.09
C SER A 457 -11.37 -23.00 33.87
N MET A 458 -10.34 -22.35 33.31
CA MET A 458 -10.47 -21.40 32.20
C MET A 458 -10.16 -22.05 30.83
N LYS A 459 -10.81 -23.16 30.54
CA LYS A 459 -10.61 -23.89 29.27
C LYS A 459 -11.29 -23.14 28.12
N VAL A 460 -10.47 -22.62 27.18
CA VAL A 460 -10.97 -21.91 25.99
C VAL A 460 -11.69 -22.87 25.06
N ARG A 461 -12.94 -22.56 24.69
CA ARG A 461 -13.75 -23.31 23.72
C ARG A 461 -13.68 -22.72 22.32
N ALA A 462 -13.57 -21.41 22.21
CA ALA A 462 -13.45 -20.70 20.95
C ALA A 462 -12.68 -19.40 21.14
N VAL A 463 -12.06 -18.93 20.08
CA VAL A 463 -11.43 -17.60 20.02
C VAL A 463 -12.03 -16.89 18.82
N ARG A 464 -12.46 -15.65 19.01
CA ARG A 464 -12.95 -14.78 17.93
C ARG A 464 -12.37 -13.39 18.14
N ASP A 465 -11.62 -12.92 17.18
CA ASP A 465 -10.87 -11.68 17.26
C ASP A 465 -9.99 -11.64 18.54
N VAL A 466 -10.19 -10.66 19.41
CA VAL A 466 -9.44 -10.53 20.66
C VAL A 466 -10.05 -11.28 21.84
N VAL A 467 -11.24 -11.90 21.69
CA VAL A 467 -12.01 -12.49 22.78
C VAL A 467 -11.87 -14.00 22.84
N ARG A 468 -11.53 -14.50 24.03
CA ARG A 468 -11.47 -15.94 24.37
C ARG A 468 -12.74 -16.38 25.06
N TYR A 469 -13.50 -17.24 24.43
CA TYR A 469 -14.76 -17.75 24.94
C TYR A 469 -14.51 -19.04 25.75
N VAL A 470 -14.81 -18.99 27.04
CA VAL A 470 -14.69 -20.13 27.94
C VAL A 470 -16.00 -20.96 27.95
N GLY A 471 -17.12 -20.30 27.65
CA GLY A 471 -18.46 -20.88 27.81
C GLY A 471 -18.84 -20.93 29.28
N THR A 472 -19.54 -22.00 29.70
CA THR A 472 -19.85 -22.23 31.12
C THR A 472 -18.72 -23.03 31.76
N THR A 473 -18.13 -22.49 32.82
CA THR A 473 -17.14 -23.17 33.64
C THR A 473 -17.72 -23.49 35.02
N THR A 474 -17.42 -24.68 35.51
CA THR A 474 -17.81 -25.10 36.88
C THR A 474 -16.67 -24.78 37.82
N CYS A 475 -17.00 -24.11 38.92
CA CYS A 475 -16.06 -23.71 39.95
C CYS A 475 -16.17 -24.68 41.13
N GLU A 476 -15.04 -25.02 41.70
CA GLU A 476 -14.90 -25.88 42.88
C GLU A 476 -14.50 -25.02 44.07
N SER A 477 -15.06 -25.31 45.26
CA SER A 477 -14.65 -24.66 46.50
C SER A 477 -13.19 -25.06 46.84
N THR A 478 -12.46 -24.10 47.32
CA THR A 478 -11.04 -24.26 47.64
C THR A 478 -10.65 -23.49 48.92
N ASP A 479 -9.56 -23.86 49.55
CA ASP A 479 -9.07 -23.18 50.74
C ASP A 479 -8.01 -22.13 50.42
N VAL A 480 -7.90 -21.09 51.27
CA VAL A 480 -6.86 -20.05 51.16
C VAL A 480 -5.47 -20.61 51.02
N ALA A 481 -5.16 -21.67 51.81
CA ALA A 481 -3.85 -22.32 51.81
C ALA A 481 -3.49 -22.98 50.48
N SER A 482 -4.48 -23.28 49.61
CA SER A 482 -4.30 -23.87 48.29
C SER A 482 -4.25 -22.84 47.15
N LEU A 483 -4.40 -21.55 47.48
CA LEU A 483 -4.21 -20.47 46.49
C LEU A 483 -2.72 -20.28 46.21
N PRO A 484 -2.33 -19.84 44.99
CA PRO A 484 -0.96 -19.44 44.73
C PRO A 484 -0.54 -18.25 45.61
N GLY A 485 0.75 -18.11 45.91
CA GLY A 485 1.24 -17.15 46.88
C GLY A 485 0.97 -15.67 46.57
N ALA A 486 0.74 -15.32 45.29
CA ALA A 486 0.38 -13.96 44.91
C ALA A 486 -1.07 -13.64 45.33
N GLU A 487 -1.97 -14.59 45.12
CA GLU A 487 -3.40 -14.48 45.47
C GLU A 487 -3.61 -14.55 46.97
N GLN A 488 -2.82 -15.34 47.69
CA GLN A 488 -2.81 -15.34 49.17
C GLN A 488 -2.48 -13.96 49.71
N LYS A 489 -1.41 -13.32 49.24
CA LYS A 489 -1.05 -11.96 49.63
C LYS A 489 -2.13 -10.93 49.33
N GLN A 490 -2.80 -11.10 48.22
CA GLN A 490 -3.91 -10.19 47.84
C GLN A 490 -5.09 -10.33 48.83
N VAL A 491 -5.43 -11.54 49.21
CA VAL A 491 -6.44 -11.82 50.23
C VAL A 491 -6.05 -11.21 51.57
N GLU A 492 -4.80 -11.38 52.04
CA GLU A 492 -4.28 -10.76 53.27
C GLU A 492 -4.39 -9.23 53.24
N LEU A 493 -4.06 -8.61 52.09
CA LEU A 493 -4.19 -7.14 51.93
C LEU A 493 -5.64 -6.68 51.97
N MET A 494 -6.57 -7.42 51.36
CA MET A 494 -8.01 -7.10 51.40
C MET A 494 -8.58 -7.24 52.80
N THR A 495 -8.22 -8.28 53.56
CA THR A 495 -8.67 -8.48 54.92
C THR A 495 -8.04 -7.50 55.89
N ALA A 496 -6.78 -7.11 55.72
CA ALA A 496 -6.14 -6.06 56.51
C ALA A 496 -6.69 -4.67 56.29
N GLY A 497 -7.16 -4.37 55.04
CA GLY A 497 -7.85 -3.10 54.68
C GLY A 497 -9.18 -2.98 55.41
N VAL A 498 -9.99 -4.02 55.42
CA VAL A 498 -11.29 -4.06 56.10
C VAL A 498 -11.17 -3.83 57.60
N ASN A 499 -10.11 -4.35 58.23
CA ASN A 499 -9.84 -4.16 59.67
C ASN A 499 -9.38 -2.73 60.03
N ARG A 500 -8.85 -1.96 59.08
CA ARG A 500 -8.48 -0.54 59.30
C ARG A 500 -9.71 0.41 59.29
N ASP A 501 -10.69 0.14 58.46
CA ASP A 501 -11.91 0.95 58.39
C ASP A 501 -12.91 0.62 59.49
N ALA A 502 -12.74 -0.51 60.18
CA ALA A 502 -13.58 -0.93 61.30
C ALA A 502 -13.14 -0.41 62.69
N ARG A 503 -12.05 0.40 62.81
CA ARG A 503 -11.73 1.04 64.09
C ARG A 503 -12.69 2.22 64.35
N PRO A 504 -13.54 2.15 65.39
CA PRO A 504 -14.36 3.29 65.78
C PRO A 504 -13.44 4.43 66.24
N THR A 505 -13.62 5.59 65.65
CA THR A 505 -13.07 6.86 66.12
C THR A 505 -13.62 7.11 67.51
N ALA A 506 -12.85 6.79 68.55
CA ALA A 506 -13.17 7.21 69.92
C ALA A 506 -13.15 8.75 69.93
N MET A 507 -14.34 9.36 69.95
CA MET A 507 -14.51 10.75 70.31
C MET A 507 -14.03 10.94 71.73
N THR A 508 -12.86 11.49 71.94
CA THR A 508 -12.49 12.14 73.20
C THR A 508 -13.06 13.54 73.19
N SER A 509 -14.23 13.69 73.86
CA SER A 509 -14.63 14.96 74.43
C SER A 509 -13.65 15.39 75.51
N LYS A 510 -13.01 16.54 75.35
CA LYS A 510 -12.43 17.30 76.45
C LYS A 510 -13.05 18.67 76.46
N GLU A 511 -13.57 18.98 77.62
CA GLU A 511 -14.08 20.25 78.19
C GLU A 511 -13.28 21.49 77.76
#